data_f6157c979f84feab0c0dbfa55872d1ea
#
_entry.id   f6157c979f84feab0c0dbfa55872d1ea
#
_cell.length_a   1.000
_cell.length_b   1.000
_cell.length_c   1.000
_cell.angle_alpha   90.00
_cell.angle_beta   90.00
_cell.angle_gamma   90.00
#
_symmetry.space_group_name_H-M   'P 1'
#
loop_
_entity.id
_entity.type
_entity.pdbx_description
1 polymer ?
#
loop_
_entity_poly.entity_id
_entity_poly.type
_entity_poly.pdbx_seq_one_letter_code
_entity_poly.pdbx_strand_id
1 'polypeptide(L)'
;TDYTINKFISEVVSTIKSQEDSKNYDFLTGLPMRSLGERLIAEFMQEHSGCLIFLDMDNLKKINDVYGHMAGDRALRNLGTLLSRYTANGIACRLGGDEFLLFLPDISAENVSKLTARLFQHFHSIAEADPEIKDAALSAGLYMCTTSDTFADCYSKADKALYNVKQNGKNHFSFYHQISHPSSDSPGTARDLQQVADALRKSGGYAGALELNYRDFSRQYEYMQQLIIRSGSRCYLVMITLEATSDTPAHIEEIEQTLSHMEQAIQNTIRRVDICTRYSSMQYLIILFQPVESQIPNIMERIFMQYYRQAKSTNFLPTYKYLSMAENNMDTNQK
;
A
#
# COMPACT_ATOMS: atom_id res chain seq x y z
N THR A 1 31.15 15.72 2.84
CA THR A 1 30.35 14.46 2.84
C THR A 1 28.91 14.73 2.49
N ASP A 2 28.24 15.72 3.07
CA ASP A 2 26.83 16.07 2.80
C ASP A 2 26.60 16.56 1.39
N TYR A 3 27.57 17.25 0.80
CA TYR A 3 27.51 17.77 -0.57
C TYR A 3 27.51 16.64 -1.63
N THR A 4 28.20 15.54 -1.33
CA THR A 4 28.31 14.38 -2.24
C THR A 4 27.04 13.55 -2.26
N ILE A 5 26.36 13.39 -1.12
CA ILE A 5 25.10 12.65 -0.99
C ILE A 5 23.96 13.45 -1.67
N ASN A 6 23.86 14.74 -1.43
CA ASN A 6 22.86 15.58 -2.09
C ASN A 6 23.07 15.68 -3.60
N LYS A 7 24.33 15.65 -4.05
CA LYS A 7 24.67 15.63 -5.47
C LYS A 7 24.31 14.28 -6.11
N PHE A 8 24.58 13.18 -5.44
CA PHE A 8 24.21 11.83 -5.91
C PHE A 8 22.69 11.67 -5.98
N ILE A 9 21.95 12.06 -4.93
CA ILE A 9 20.47 12.05 -4.93
C ILE A 9 19.93 12.96 -6.04
N SER A 10 20.49 14.16 -6.23
CA SER A 10 20.10 15.09 -7.27
C SER A 10 20.43 14.57 -8.70
N GLU A 11 21.55 13.91 -8.89
CA GLU A 11 21.95 13.30 -10.17
C GLU A 11 21.13 12.05 -10.48
N VAL A 12 20.85 11.18 -9.50
CA VAL A 12 19.94 10.04 -9.64
C VAL A 12 18.52 10.54 -9.95
N VAL A 13 18.03 11.52 -9.22
CA VAL A 13 16.71 12.14 -9.48
C VAL A 13 16.68 12.86 -10.85
N SER A 14 17.75 13.51 -11.28
CA SER A 14 17.79 14.21 -12.58
C SER A 14 17.94 13.26 -13.78
N THR A 15 18.72 12.19 -13.63
CA THR A 15 18.89 11.15 -14.67
C THR A 15 17.61 10.32 -14.86
N ILE A 16 16.85 10.12 -13.82
CA ILE A 16 15.57 9.40 -13.81
C ILE A 16 14.42 10.25 -14.41
N LYS A 17 14.54 11.56 -14.50
CA LYS A 17 13.49 12.49 -14.99
C LYS A 17 13.25 12.52 -16.51
N SER A 18 13.94 11.73 -17.31
CA SER A 18 13.70 11.64 -18.75
C SER A 18 12.82 10.45 -19.14
N GLN A 19 11.62 10.71 -19.57
CA GLN A 19 10.66 9.89 -20.35
C GLN A 19 10.25 8.46 -19.90
N GLU A 20 10.99 7.75 -19.03
CA GLU A 20 10.52 6.49 -18.42
C GLU A 20 9.91 6.70 -17.01
N ASP A 21 9.96 7.90 -16.51
CA ASP A 21 9.83 8.22 -15.07
C ASP A 21 8.40 8.32 -14.55
N SER A 22 7.43 8.63 -15.38
CA SER A 22 6.04 8.74 -14.94
C SER A 22 5.46 7.42 -14.41
N LYS A 23 6.10 6.28 -14.74
CA LYS A 23 5.69 4.94 -14.30
C LYS A 23 6.23 4.54 -12.92
N ASN A 24 7.21 5.26 -12.39
CA ASN A 24 7.94 4.90 -11.17
C ASN A 24 7.56 5.74 -9.95
N TYR A 25 6.81 6.81 -10.14
CA TYR A 25 6.38 7.72 -9.08
C TYR A 25 4.87 7.70 -8.93
N ASP A 26 4.40 7.73 -7.68
CA ASP A 26 2.99 7.85 -7.38
C ASP A 26 2.51 9.27 -7.69
N PHE A 27 1.56 9.40 -8.60
CA PHE A 27 1.06 10.69 -9.08
C PHE A 27 0.41 11.53 -7.96
N LEU A 28 -0.24 10.86 -7.02
CA LEU A 28 -0.96 11.53 -5.94
C LEU A 28 -0.02 12.14 -4.91
N THR A 29 1.01 11.39 -4.50
CA THR A 29 1.92 11.76 -3.42
C THR A 29 3.25 12.31 -3.92
N GLY A 30 3.60 12.09 -5.20
CA GLY A 30 4.89 12.45 -5.78
C GLY A 30 6.06 11.59 -5.29
N LEU A 31 5.80 10.57 -4.48
CA LEU A 31 6.83 9.67 -3.95
C LEU A 31 7.11 8.51 -4.93
N PRO A 32 8.30 7.91 -4.87
CA PRO A 32 8.56 6.63 -5.53
C PRO A 32 7.48 5.60 -5.20
N MET A 33 7.05 4.84 -6.20
CA MET A 33 6.20 3.67 -5.99
C MET A 33 7.00 2.51 -5.40
N ARG A 34 6.31 1.48 -4.92
CA ARG A 34 6.85 0.30 -4.26
C ARG A 34 8.13 -0.24 -4.92
N SER A 35 8.06 -0.63 -6.18
CA SER A 35 9.19 -1.31 -6.86
C SER A 35 10.45 -0.47 -6.94
N LEU A 36 10.32 0.83 -7.21
CA LEU A 36 11.44 1.76 -7.19
C LEU A 36 11.90 2.04 -5.77
N GLY A 37 10.98 2.32 -4.84
CA GLY A 37 11.29 2.66 -3.46
C GLY A 37 11.99 1.54 -2.71
N GLU A 38 11.49 0.31 -2.79
CA GLU A 38 12.11 -0.87 -2.15
C GLU A 38 13.52 -1.12 -2.70
N ARG A 39 13.73 -0.98 -4.03
CA ARG A 39 15.05 -1.11 -4.64
C ARG A 39 16.00 -0.03 -4.13
N LEU A 40 15.59 1.24 -4.16
CA LEU A 40 16.43 2.36 -3.69
C LEU A 40 16.80 2.20 -2.21
N ILE A 41 15.85 1.81 -1.37
CA ILE A 41 16.10 1.55 0.06
C ILE A 41 17.08 0.39 0.23
N ALA A 42 16.87 -0.72 -0.49
CA ALA A 42 17.74 -1.89 -0.41
C ALA A 42 19.19 -1.58 -0.84
N GLU A 43 19.37 -0.80 -1.91
CA GLU A 43 20.68 -0.33 -2.34
C GLU A 43 21.33 0.60 -1.29
N PHE A 44 20.57 1.52 -0.73
CA PHE A 44 21.08 2.49 0.24
C PHE A 44 21.47 1.86 1.58
N MET A 45 20.75 0.83 2.02
CA MET A 45 21.04 0.05 3.22
C MET A 45 22.37 -0.73 3.16
N GLN A 46 22.90 -0.99 1.97
CA GLN A 46 24.20 -1.67 1.84
C GLN A 46 25.36 -0.81 2.34
N GLU A 47 25.22 0.51 2.26
CA GLU A 47 26.27 1.46 2.61
C GLU A 47 25.99 2.23 3.91
N HIS A 48 24.72 2.28 4.34
CA HIS A 48 24.27 3.07 5.48
C HIS A 48 23.49 2.23 6.49
N SER A 49 23.88 2.34 7.75
CA SER A 49 22.98 1.98 8.87
C SER A 49 21.88 3.04 9.03
N GLY A 50 20.78 2.72 9.67
CA GLY A 50 19.71 3.71 9.83
C GLY A 50 18.44 3.13 10.42
N CYS A 51 17.33 3.78 10.16
CA CYS A 51 16.01 3.31 10.59
C CYS A 51 15.09 3.08 9.41
N LEU A 52 14.54 1.87 9.31
CA LEU A 52 13.41 1.58 8.44
C LEU A 52 12.11 1.81 9.20
N ILE A 53 11.22 2.60 8.61
CA ILE A 53 9.92 2.98 9.17
C ILE A 53 8.84 2.49 8.22
N PHE A 54 8.00 1.59 8.68
CA PHE A 54 6.77 1.22 8.00
C PHE A 54 5.64 2.07 8.56
N LEU A 55 5.03 2.92 7.74
CA LEU A 55 4.02 3.88 8.13
C LEU A 55 2.71 3.60 7.40
N ASP A 56 1.60 3.78 8.09
CA ASP A 56 0.25 3.57 7.56
C ASP A 56 -0.67 4.68 8.04
N MET A 57 -1.52 5.18 7.14
CA MET A 57 -2.54 6.17 7.48
C MET A 57 -3.78 5.50 8.04
N ASP A 58 -4.07 5.79 9.29
CA ASP A 58 -5.28 5.30 9.96
C ASP A 58 -6.53 6.01 9.46
N ASN A 59 -7.62 5.26 9.41
CA ASN A 59 -8.97 5.74 9.10
C ASN A 59 -9.19 6.23 7.65
N LEU A 60 -8.26 6.02 6.72
CA LEU A 60 -8.43 6.44 5.32
C LEU A 60 -9.73 5.90 4.71
N LYS A 61 -10.06 4.63 4.93
CA LYS A 61 -11.31 4.03 4.46
C LYS A 61 -12.54 4.75 5.03
N LYS A 62 -12.55 5.04 6.34
CA LYS A 62 -13.66 5.78 6.97
C LYS A 62 -13.84 7.17 6.35
N ILE A 63 -12.72 7.86 6.07
CA ILE A 63 -12.74 9.18 5.42
C ILE A 63 -13.32 9.05 4.02
N ASN A 64 -12.89 8.08 3.23
CA ASN A 64 -13.41 7.81 1.89
C ASN A 64 -14.91 7.50 1.92
N ASP A 65 -15.35 6.67 2.86
CA ASP A 65 -16.76 6.26 2.98
C ASP A 65 -17.69 7.42 3.39
N VAL A 66 -17.19 8.38 4.19
CA VAL A 66 -17.99 9.50 4.73
C VAL A 66 -17.91 10.74 3.84
N TYR A 67 -16.71 11.09 3.36
CA TYR A 67 -16.44 12.36 2.66
C TYR A 67 -16.04 12.18 1.20
N GLY A 68 -15.99 10.91 0.71
CA GLY A 68 -15.59 10.57 -0.64
C GLY A 68 -14.07 10.47 -0.81
N HIS A 69 -13.68 9.82 -1.92
CA HIS A 69 -12.25 9.56 -2.23
C HIS A 69 -11.42 10.84 -2.37
N MET A 70 -12.03 11.96 -2.76
CA MET A 70 -11.36 13.27 -2.83
C MET A 70 -10.76 13.70 -1.48
N ALA A 71 -11.46 13.46 -0.38
CA ALA A 71 -10.98 13.75 0.96
C ALA A 71 -9.79 12.85 1.34
N GLY A 72 -9.89 11.55 1.07
CA GLY A 72 -8.79 10.62 1.31
C GLY A 72 -7.56 10.93 0.47
N ASP A 73 -7.74 11.30 -0.78
CA ASP A 73 -6.65 11.68 -1.68
C ASP A 73 -5.97 12.98 -1.23
N ARG A 74 -6.71 13.95 -0.66
CA ARG A 74 -6.10 15.13 -0.02
C ARG A 74 -5.26 14.74 1.19
N ALA A 75 -5.75 13.83 2.04
CA ALA A 75 -5.00 13.32 3.19
C ALA A 75 -3.68 12.67 2.74
N LEU A 76 -3.74 11.80 1.73
CA LEU A 76 -2.57 11.12 1.15
C LEU A 76 -1.58 12.11 0.51
N ARG A 77 -2.06 13.10 -0.22
CA ARG A 77 -1.23 14.15 -0.84
C ARG A 77 -0.51 14.98 0.22
N ASN A 78 -1.23 15.36 1.27
CA ASN A 78 -0.65 16.10 2.39
C ASN A 78 0.43 15.28 3.09
N LEU A 79 0.19 13.99 3.32
CA LEU A 79 1.17 13.08 3.89
C LEU A 79 2.39 12.91 2.96
N GLY A 80 2.20 12.68 1.67
CA GLY A 80 3.29 12.58 0.69
C GLY A 80 4.19 13.81 0.68
N THR A 81 3.59 15.01 0.67
CA THR A 81 4.32 16.29 0.76
C THR A 81 5.11 16.40 2.07
N LEU A 82 4.52 15.96 3.17
CA LEU A 82 5.17 15.98 4.48
C LEU A 82 6.34 14.98 4.51
N LEU A 83 6.14 13.75 4.05
CA LEU A 83 7.18 12.72 4.01
C LEU A 83 8.38 13.16 3.16
N SER A 84 8.17 13.78 2.00
CA SER A 84 9.25 14.31 1.17
C SER A 84 10.14 15.32 1.90
N ARG A 85 9.56 16.11 2.82
CA ARG A 85 10.33 17.07 3.64
C ARG A 85 11.09 16.39 4.77
N TYR A 86 10.49 15.36 5.40
CA TYR A 86 11.11 14.65 6.53
C TYR A 86 12.19 13.67 6.11
N THR A 87 12.19 13.25 4.85
CA THR A 87 13.18 12.31 4.29
C THR A 87 14.16 12.99 3.33
N ALA A 88 14.46 14.28 3.51
CA ALA A 88 15.39 15.03 2.65
C ALA A 88 16.78 14.35 2.50
N ASN A 89 17.23 13.64 3.55
CA ASN A 89 18.49 12.85 3.55
C ASN A 89 18.24 11.34 3.54
N GLY A 90 17.05 10.90 3.17
CA GLY A 90 16.64 9.49 3.16
C GLY A 90 15.75 9.20 1.97
N ILE A 91 15.04 8.11 2.06
CA ILE A 91 14.13 7.65 1.01
C ILE A 91 12.76 7.44 1.63
N ALA A 92 11.71 7.99 0.99
CA ALA A 92 10.34 7.64 1.27
C ALA A 92 9.68 7.10 0.00
N CYS A 93 8.82 6.09 0.13
CA CYS A 93 8.03 5.58 -0.98
C CYS A 93 6.61 5.22 -0.53
N ARG A 94 5.69 5.20 -1.48
CA ARG A 94 4.34 4.69 -1.28
C ARG A 94 4.28 3.24 -1.72
N LEU A 95 3.86 2.36 -0.81
CA LEU A 95 3.74 0.93 -1.10
C LEU A 95 2.42 0.59 -1.79
N GLY A 96 1.39 1.40 -1.56
CA GLY A 96 0.04 1.27 -2.12
C GLY A 96 -1.01 1.64 -1.07
N GLY A 97 -2.19 2.07 -1.50
CA GLY A 97 -3.26 2.47 -0.58
C GLY A 97 -2.82 3.54 0.42
N ASP A 98 -2.85 3.20 1.70
CA ASP A 98 -2.50 4.01 2.86
C ASP A 98 -1.09 3.73 3.44
N GLU A 99 -0.30 2.86 2.78
CA GLU A 99 0.99 2.37 3.28
C GLU A 99 2.19 3.07 2.65
N PHE A 100 3.16 3.42 3.50
CA PHE A 100 4.41 4.08 3.11
C PHE A 100 5.60 3.40 3.78
N LEU A 101 6.75 3.45 3.14
CA LEU A 101 8.01 2.97 3.67
C LEU A 101 9.04 4.10 3.61
N LEU A 102 9.76 4.30 4.72
CA LEU A 102 10.80 5.32 4.83
C LEU A 102 12.10 4.68 5.31
N PHE A 103 13.22 5.11 4.76
CA PHE A 103 14.53 4.80 5.30
C PHE A 103 15.28 6.09 5.62
N LEU A 104 15.71 6.22 6.86
CA LEU A 104 16.49 7.36 7.36
C LEU A 104 17.90 6.85 7.70
N PRO A 105 18.92 7.21 6.89
CA PRO A 105 20.29 6.78 7.12
C PRO A 105 20.93 7.52 8.28
N ASP A 106 21.91 6.86 8.90
CA ASP A 106 22.83 7.42 9.88
C ASP A 106 22.16 8.18 11.03
N ILE A 107 20.99 7.70 11.45
CA ILE A 107 20.18 8.30 12.51
C ILE A 107 20.16 7.41 13.77
N SER A 108 20.26 8.03 14.94
CA SER A 108 20.11 7.33 16.20
C SER A 108 18.65 7.04 16.55
N ALA A 109 18.39 6.03 17.38
CA ALA A 109 17.05 5.68 17.86
C ALA A 109 16.36 6.86 18.57
N GLU A 110 17.09 7.67 19.31
CA GLU A 110 16.58 8.87 19.97
C GLU A 110 16.13 9.93 18.94
N ASN A 111 16.96 10.19 17.93
CA ASN A 111 16.69 11.20 16.92
C ASN A 111 15.53 10.77 15.99
N VAL A 112 15.45 9.50 15.61
CA VAL A 112 14.33 9.02 14.81
C VAL A 112 13.03 9.05 15.60
N SER A 113 13.04 8.75 16.91
CA SER A 113 11.87 8.93 17.77
C SER A 113 11.37 10.36 17.78
N LYS A 114 12.27 11.34 17.97
CA LYS A 114 11.93 12.76 17.95
C LYS A 114 11.39 13.21 16.59
N LEU A 115 12.01 12.73 15.52
CA LEU A 115 11.61 13.04 14.15
C LEU A 115 10.23 12.46 13.84
N THR A 116 9.98 11.20 14.19
CA THR A 116 8.68 10.53 13.97
C THR A 116 7.57 11.20 14.81
N ALA A 117 7.84 11.56 16.06
CA ALA A 117 6.89 12.30 16.89
C ALA A 117 6.52 13.65 16.28
N ARG A 118 7.50 14.40 15.75
CA ARG A 118 7.24 15.67 15.04
C ARG A 118 6.46 15.47 13.74
N LEU A 119 6.77 14.42 12.98
CA LEU A 119 6.03 14.06 11.77
C LEU A 119 4.55 13.84 12.11
N PHE A 120 4.26 13.07 13.16
CA PHE A 120 2.90 12.78 13.61
C PHE A 120 2.17 14.05 14.05
N GLN A 121 2.82 14.92 14.83
CA GLN A 121 2.25 16.22 15.24
C GLN A 121 1.95 17.13 14.04
N HIS A 122 2.86 17.23 13.07
CA HIS A 122 2.62 18.04 11.88
C HIS A 122 1.47 17.48 11.04
N PHE A 123 1.42 16.16 10.85
CA PHE A 123 0.30 15.55 10.12
C PHE A 123 -1.03 15.77 10.84
N HIS A 124 -1.05 15.58 12.16
CA HIS A 124 -2.23 15.87 12.99
C HIS A 124 -2.69 17.31 12.85
N SER A 125 -1.76 18.29 12.87
CA SER A 125 -2.11 19.70 12.68
C SER A 125 -2.70 19.99 11.29
N ILE A 126 -2.21 19.30 10.25
CA ILE A 126 -2.77 19.41 8.90
C ILE A 126 -4.17 18.80 8.85
N ALA A 127 -4.36 17.62 9.47
CA ALA A 127 -5.64 16.94 9.51
C ALA A 127 -6.69 17.73 10.29
N GLU A 128 -6.34 18.28 11.44
CA GLU A 128 -7.21 19.12 12.27
C GLU A 128 -7.69 20.40 11.53
N ALA A 129 -6.89 20.93 10.61
CA ALA A 129 -7.23 22.13 9.84
C ALA A 129 -8.28 21.86 8.73
N ASP A 130 -8.52 20.60 8.36
CA ASP A 130 -9.49 20.22 7.33
C ASP A 130 -10.55 19.28 7.95
N PRO A 131 -11.82 19.76 8.11
CA PRO A 131 -12.88 18.99 8.75
C PRO A 131 -13.16 17.62 8.12
N GLU A 132 -12.88 17.43 6.83
CA GLU A 132 -13.14 16.18 6.11
C GLU A 132 -12.05 15.12 6.35
N ILE A 133 -10.85 15.53 6.76
CA ILE A 133 -9.75 14.61 7.04
C ILE A 133 -9.29 14.63 8.50
N LYS A 134 -9.99 15.31 9.38
CA LYS A 134 -9.62 15.46 10.81
C LYS A 134 -9.44 14.14 11.56
N ASP A 135 -10.11 13.08 11.11
CA ASP A 135 -10.01 11.75 11.69
C ASP A 135 -8.79 10.96 11.18
N ALA A 136 -8.03 11.51 10.20
CA ALA A 136 -6.81 10.89 9.71
C ALA A 136 -5.73 10.89 10.79
N ALA A 137 -5.09 9.75 11.00
CA ALA A 137 -3.99 9.61 11.94
C ALA A 137 -2.90 8.72 11.33
N LEU A 138 -1.77 8.58 12.01
CA LEU A 138 -0.66 7.79 11.54
C LEU A 138 -0.31 6.68 12.55
N SER A 139 0.01 5.50 12.04
CA SER A 139 0.61 4.42 12.79
C SER A 139 1.93 4.04 12.16
N ALA A 140 2.99 3.78 12.94
CA ALA A 140 4.27 3.38 12.39
C ALA A 140 4.99 2.31 13.22
N GLY A 141 5.64 1.40 12.50
CA GLY A 141 6.58 0.43 13.06
C GLY A 141 8.01 0.79 12.64
N LEU A 142 8.93 0.80 13.60
CA LEU A 142 10.31 1.22 13.43
C LEU A 142 11.27 0.07 13.68
N TYR A 143 12.29 -0.07 12.84
CA TYR A 143 13.41 -0.97 13.07
C TYR A 143 14.74 -0.30 12.75
N MET A 144 15.67 -0.36 13.72
CA MET A 144 17.05 0.12 13.52
C MET A 144 17.83 -0.93 12.74
N CYS A 145 18.24 -0.57 11.53
CA CYS A 145 18.95 -1.43 10.60
C CYS A 145 20.46 -1.17 10.66
N THR A 146 21.23 -2.23 10.48
CA THR A 146 22.69 -2.19 10.27
C THR A 146 23.01 -2.57 8.82
N THR A 147 24.21 -2.29 8.36
CA THR A 147 24.67 -2.67 7.01
C THR A 147 24.78 -4.20 6.79
N SER A 148 24.70 -4.98 7.88
CA SER A 148 24.67 -6.45 7.82
C SER A 148 23.26 -7.04 7.73
N ASP A 149 22.22 -6.23 7.96
CA ASP A 149 20.84 -6.68 7.85
C ASP A 149 20.38 -6.72 6.37
N THR A 150 19.56 -7.70 6.03
CA THR A 150 18.91 -7.70 4.71
C THR A 150 17.68 -6.80 4.71
N PHE A 151 17.33 -6.24 3.54
CA PHE A 151 16.11 -5.45 3.39
C PHE A 151 14.87 -6.25 3.83
N ALA A 152 14.78 -7.53 3.45
CA ALA A 152 13.64 -8.38 3.79
C ALA A 152 13.48 -8.57 5.30
N ASP A 153 14.59 -8.73 6.04
CA ASP A 153 14.56 -8.86 7.50
C ASP A 153 14.13 -7.56 8.17
N CYS A 154 14.68 -6.43 7.73
CA CYS A 154 14.31 -5.10 8.25
C CYS A 154 12.85 -4.80 7.98
N TYR A 155 12.38 -5.06 6.75
CA TYR A 155 10.99 -4.91 6.35
C TYR A 155 10.06 -5.73 7.24
N SER A 156 10.36 -7.03 7.42
CA SER A 156 9.56 -7.92 8.28
C SER A 156 9.48 -7.45 9.72
N LYS A 157 10.58 -6.93 10.28
CA LYS A 157 10.64 -6.43 11.66
C LYS A 157 9.86 -5.12 11.82
N ALA A 158 10.01 -4.17 10.89
CA ALA A 158 9.26 -2.92 10.89
C ALA A 158 7.75 -3.19 10.71
N ASP A 159 7.36 -4.13 9.84
CA ASP A 159 5.98 -4.56 9.64
C ASP A 159 5.37 -5.15 10.93
N LYS A 160 6.10 -6.04 11.62
CA LYS A 160 5.65 -6.59 12.90
C LYS A 160 5.47 -5.51 13.97
N ALA A 161 6.33 -4.49 13.99
CA ALA A 161 6.18 -3.35 14.88
C ALA A 161 4.92 -2.54 14.55
N LEU A 162 4.64 -2.25 13.28
CA LEU A 162 3.41 -1.59 12.85
C LEU A 162 2.18 -2.42 13.20
N TYR A 163 2.22 -3.74 12.98
CA TYR A 163 1.12 -4.61 13.36
C TYR A 163 0.79 -4.51 14.87
N ASN A 164 1.83 -4.51 15.72
CA ASN A 164 1.66 -4.34 17.16
C ASN A 164 0.99 -2.98 17.49
N VAL A 165 1.43 -1.89 16.85
CA VAL A 165 0.81 -0.55 16.98
C VAL A 165 -0.68 -0.60 16.62
N LYS A 166 -1.02 -1.24 15.51
CA LYS A 166 -2.42 -1.37 15.05
C LYS A 166 -3.29 -2.15 16.04
N GLN A 167 -2.74 -3.15 16.73
CA GLN A 167 -3.45 -3.91 17.77
C GLN A 167 -3.60 -3.13 19.08
N ASN A 168 -2.72 -2.19 19.38
CA ASN A 168 -2.66 -1.45 20.65
C ASN A 168 -3.19 -0.01 20.55
N GLY A 169 -4.16 0.24 19.68
CA GLY A 169 -4.94 1.48 19.71
C GLY A 169 -4.62 2.47 18.56
N LYS A 170 -3.67 2.14 17.65
CA LYS A 170 -3.32 3.00 16.50
C LYS A 170 -2.77 4.39 16.93
N ASN A 171 -2.55 5.29 15.97
CA ASN A 171 -2.14 6.68 16.20
C ASN A 171 -0.89 6.84 17.08
N HIS A 172 0.06 5.93 16.96
CA HIS A 172 1.36 6.00 17.61
C HIS A 172 2.42 5.20 16.82
N PHE A 173 3.65 5.21 17.30
CA PHE A 173 4.71 4.39 16.73
C PHE A 173 5.41 3.55 17.79
N SER A 174 6.01 2.44 17.38
CA SER A 174 6.77 1.55 18.25
C SER A 174 7.98 0.98 17.53
N PHE A 175 9.06 0.76 18.26
CA PHE A 175 10.19 -0.01 17.75
C PHE A 175 9.94 -1.50 17.89
N TYR A 176 10.49 -2.27 16.96
CA TYR A 176 10.37 -3.73 16.98
C TYR A 176 10.89 -4.35 18.31
N HIS A 177 11.98 -3.85 18.87
CA HIS A 177 12.54 -4.35 20.13
C HIS A 177 11.67 -4.06 21.38
N GLN A 178 10.70 -3.16 21.28
CA GLN A 178 9.75 -2.82 22.34
C GLN A 178 8.51 -3.72 22.33
N ILE A 179 8.41 -4.61 21.33
CA ILE A 179 7.29 -5.55 21.27
C ILE A 179 7.51 -6.58 22.37
N SER A 180 6.73 -6.50 23.43
CA SER A 180 6.62 -7.59 24.39
C SER A 180 6.03 -8.80 23.67
N HIS A 181 6.77 -9.90 23.58
CA HIS A 181 6.17 -11.16 23.13
C HIS A 181 4.98 -11.44 24.06
N PRO A 182 3.77 -11.67 23.56
CA PRO A 182 2.70 -12.14 24.43
C PRO A 182 3.20 -13.44 25.05
N SER A 183 3.34 -13.42 26.37
CA SER A 183 3.56 -14.64 27.13
C SER A 183 2.42 -15.59 26.79
N SER A 184 2.77 -16.76 26.30
CA SER A 184 1.87 -17.85 25.95
C SER A 184 1.27 -18.50 27.20
N ASP A 185 0.52 -17.75 28.00
CA ASP A 185 -0.18 -18.29 29.13
C ASP A 185 -1.50 -17.56 29.38
N SER A 186 -2.50 -17.97 28.61
CA SER A 186 -3.89 -17.99 29.06
C SER A 186 -4.66 -18.99 28.18
N PRO A 187 -5.12 -20.10 28.71
CA PRO A 187 -5.96 -21.02 27.96
C PRO A 187 -7.31 -20.37 27.71
N GLY A 188 -7.56 -19.94 26.48
CA GLY A 188 -8.87 -19.50 26.04
C GLY A 188 -9.90 -20.60 26.21
N THR A 189 -10.99 -20.30 26.88
CA THR A 189 -12.09 -21.25 27.07
C THR A 189 -12.90 -21.40 25.78
N ALA A 190 -13.62 -22.50 25.60
CA ALA A 190 -14.48 -22.74 24.44
C ALA A 190 -15.53 -21.61 24.22
N ARG A 191 -15.87 -20.84 25.25
CA ARG A 191 -16.73 -19.65 25.19
C ARG A 191 -16.09 -18.50 24.42
N ASP A 192 -14.77 -18.31 24.56
CA ASP A 192 -14.05 -17.24 23.86
C ASP A 192 -14.01 -17.50 22.35
N LEU A 193 -13.83 -18.76 21.95
CA LEU A 193 -13.85 -19.15 20.54
C LEU A 193 -15.19 -18.87 19.86
N GLN A 194 -16.30 -19.15 20.56
CA GLN A 194 -17.64 -18.89 20.03
C GLN A 194 -17.91 -17.39 19.89
N GLN A 195 -17.51 -16.57 20.87
CA GLN A 195 -17.62 -15.11 20.81
C GLN A 195 -16.79 -14.53 19.67
N VAL A 196 -15.57 -14.99 19.48
CA VAL A 196 -14.70 -14.59 18.34
C VAL A 196 -15.34 -15.01 17.02
N ALA A 197 -15.84 -16.23 16.90
CA ALA A 197 -16.51 -16.71 15.69
C ALA A 197 -17.76 -15.87 15.36
N ASP A 198 -18.55 -15.51 16.36
CA ASP A 198 -19.74 -14.67 16.19
C ASP A 198 -19.38 -13.22 15.82
N ALA A 199 -18.30 -12.68 16.38
CA ALA A 199 -17.77 -11.38 16.01
C ALA A 199 -17.29 -11.38 14.54
N LEU A 200 -16.54 -12.41 14.12
CA LEU A 200 -16.07 -12.57 12.74
C LEU A 200 -17.24 -12.73 11.75
N ARG A 201 -18.30 -13.45 12.13
CA ARG A 201 -19.52 -13.57 11.30
C ARG A 201 -20.23 -12.24 11.12
N LYS A 202 -20.28 -11.41 12.17
CA LYS A 202 -20.90 -10.08 12.12
C LYS A 202 -20.10 -9.06 11.32
N SER A 203 -18.77 -9.19 11.27
CA SER A 203 -17.91 -8.30 10.49
C SER A 203 -17.97 -8.56 8.97
N GLY A 204 -18.55 -9.68 8.53
CA GLY A 204 -18.60 -10.10 7.12
C GLY A 204 -19.72 -9.49 6.26
N GLY A 205 -20.34 -8.40 6.68
CA GLY A 205 -21.52 -7.80 6.01
C GLY A 205 -21.20 -6.78 4.93
N TYR A 206 -20.14 -6.95 4.11
CA TYR A 206 -19.88 -6.06 2.97
C TYR A 206 -20.60 -6.53 1.70
N ALA A 207 -21.02 -5.58 0.87
CA ALA A 207 -21.58 -5.82 -0.45
C ALA A 207 -20.45 -5.71 -1.50
N GLY A 208 -20.43 -6.66 -2.44
CA GLY A 208 -19.41 -6.70 -3.51
C GLY A 208 -18.14 -7.43 -3.10
N ALA A 209 -17.04 -7.16 -3.79
CA ALA A 209 -15.75 -7.76 -3.54
C ALA A 209 -15.09 -7.24 -2.25
N LEU A 210 -14.20 -8.05 -1.69
CA LEU A 210 -13.39 -7.63 -0.56
C LEU A 210 -12.27 -6.69 -1.03
N GLU A 211 -12.42 -5.41 -0.75
CA GLU A 211 -11.34 -4.44 -0.91
C GLU A 211 -10.40 -4.50 0.29
N LEU A 212 -9.14 -4.72 0.03
CA LEU A 212 -8.09 -4.79 1.03
C LEU A 212 -7.08 -3.67 0.80
N ASN A 213 -6.39 -3.24 1.84
CA ASN A 213 -5.13 -2.54 1.65
C ASN A 213 -4.10 -3.51 1.03
N TYR A 214 -3.04 -2.98 0.43
CA TYR A 214 -2.07 -3.79 -0.28
C TYR A 214 -1.38 -4.86 0.60
N ARG A 215 -1.14 -4.56 1.86
CA ARG A 215 -0.52 -5.47 2.82
C ARG A 215 -1.38 -6.71 3.08
N ASP A 216 -2.67 -6.49 3.36
CA ASP A 216 -3.61 -7.58 3.59
C ASP A 216 -3.86 -8.35 2.30
N PHE A 217 -3.87 -7.65 1.15
CA PHE A 217 -3.93 -8.29 -0.17
C PHE A 217 -2.71 -9.19 -0.42
N SER A 218 -1.49 -8.75 -0.10
CA SER A 218 -0.27 -9.56 -0.24
C SER A 218 -0.31 -10.81 0.63
N ARG A 219 -0.79 -10.71 1.87
CA ARG A 219 -0.99 -11.87 2.75
C ARG A 219 -2.03 -12.85 2.21
N GLN A 220 -3.12 -12.33 1.66
CA GLN A 220 -4.13 -13.16 1.00
C GLN A 220 -3.57 -13.82 -0.26
N TYR A 221 -2.74 -13.12 -1.04
CA TYR A 221 -2.06 -13.70 -2.19
C TYR A 221 -1.16 -14.88 -1.79
N GLU A 222 -0.32 -14.72 -0.76
CA GLU A 222 0.51 -15.81 -0.22
C GLU A 222 -0.32 -17.00 0.28
N TYR A 223 -1.39 -16.71 1.02
CA TYR A 223 -2.31 -17.75 1.50
C TYR A 223 -2.98 -18.48 0.34
N MET A 224 -3.43 -17.79 -0.69
CA MET A 224 -4.04 -18.38 -1.89
C MET A 224 -3.04 -19.24 -2.67
N GLN A 225 -1.77 -18.86 -2.76
CA GLN A 225 -0.73 -19.69 -3.36
C GLN A 225 -0.62 -21.03 -2.63
N GLN A 226 -0.62 -21.04 -1.30
CA GLN A 226 -0.59 -22.29 -0.52
C GLN A 226 -1.85 -23.13 -0.73
N LEU A 227 -3.01 -22.52 -0.85
CA LEU A 227 -4.27 -23.20 -1.18
C LEU A 227 -4.21 -23.84 -2.57
N ILE A 228 -3.69 -23.13 -3.56
CA ILE A 228 -3.54 -23.64 -4.94
C ILE A 228 -2.69 -24.91 -4.95
N ILE A 229 -1.55 -24.89 -4.26
CA ILE A 229 -0.64 -26.05 -4.16
C ILE A 229 -1.36 -27.26 -3.54
N ARG A 230 -2.18 -27.05 -2.52
CA ARG A 230 -2.85 -28.11 -1.77
C ARG A 230 -4.12 -28.65 -2.44
N SER A 231 -4.91 -27.77 -3.03
CA SER A 231 -6.27 -28.10 -3.52
C SER A 231 -6.37 -28.20 -5.03
N GLY A 232 -5.33 -27.80 -5.78
CA GLY A 232 -5.38 -27.68 -7.23
C GLY A 232 -6.36 -26.60 -7.71
N SER A 233 -6.78 -25.68 -6.85
CA SER A 233 -7.68 -24.58 -7.20
C SER A 233 -7.01 -23.65 -8.21
N ARG A 234 -7.81 -23.07 -9.10
CA ARG A 234 -7.30 -22.10 -10.09
C ARG A 234 -7.59 -20.69 -9.60
N CYS A 235 -6.54 -19.89 -9.49
CA CYS A 235 -6.65 -18.47 -9.18
C CYS A 235 -5.83 -17.67 -10.19
N TYR A 236 -6.30 -16.47 -10.49
CA TYR A 236 -5.64 -15.57 -11.43
C TYR A 236 -5.44 -14.22 -10.78
N LEU A 237 -4.21 -13.69 -10.92
CA LEU A 237 -3.91 -12.32 -10.57
C LEU A 237 -4.12 -11.46 -11.82
N VAL A 238 -4.94 -10.44 -11.69
CA VAL A 238 -5.21 -9.46 -12.74
C VAL A 238 -4.71 -8.10 -12.30
N MET A 239 -4.06 -7.38 -13.19
CA MET A 239 -3.71 -5.97 -13.02
C MET A 239 -4.49 -5.14 -14.04
N ILE A 240 -5.27 -4.18 -13.57
CA ILE A 240 -5.89 -3.15 -14.40
C ILE A 240 -5.01 -1.90 -14.32
N THR A 241 -4.70 -1.29 -15.46
CA THR A 241 -3.95 -0.03 -15.56
C THR A 241 -4.80 1.00 -16.30
N LEU A 242 -4.89 2.21 -15.76
CA LEU A 242 -5.52 3.36 -16.42
C LEU A 242 -4.44 4.13 -17.17
N GLU A 243 -4.51 4.15 -18.50
CA GLU A 243 -3.55 4.82 -19.38
C GLU A 243 -4.13 6.14 -19.87
N ALA A 244 -3.38 7.24 -19.74
CA ALA A 244 -3.80 8.53 -20.28
C ALA A 244 -3.79 8.49 -21.82
N THR A 245 -4.82 9.05 -22.44
CA THR A 245 -4.97 9.09 -23.92
C THR A 245 -4.37 10.33 -24.57
N SER A 246 -3.98 11.32 -23.76
CA SER A 246 -3.38 12.57 -24.24
C SER A 246 -2.12 12.92 -23.45
N ASP A 247 -1.17 13.59 -24.12
CA ASP A 247 0.03 14.14 -23.48
C ASP A 247 -0.25 15.40 -22.65
N THR A 248 -1.49 15.88 -22.66
CA THR A 248 -1.88 17.03 -21.85
C THR A 248 -2.09 16.57 -20.40
N PRO A 249 -1.47 17.22 -19.41
CA PRO A 249 -1.68 16.87 -18.02
C PRO A 249 -3.17 16.95 -17.67
N ALA A 250 -3.75 15.83 -17.24
CA ALA A 250 -5.13 15.81 -16.78
C ALA A 250 -5.27 16.62 -15.48
N HIS A 251 -6.40 17.29 -15.31
CA HIS A 251 -6.72 17.96 -14.04
C HIS A 251 -6.85 16.93 -12.92
N ILE A 252 -6.41 17.29 -11.72
CA ILE A 252 -6.44 16.42 -10.53
C ILE A 252 -7.86 15.87 -10.30
N GLU A 253 -8.87 16.72 -10.41
CA GLU A 253 -10.29 16.33 -10.25
C GLU A 253 -10.73 15.25 -11.25
N GLU A 254 -10.25 15.30 -12.49
CA GLU A 254 -10.55 14.31 -13.51
C GLU A 254 -9.95 12.94 -13.19
N ILE A 255 -8.71 12.95 -12.70
CA ILE A 255 -8.02 11.73 -12.26
C ILE A 255 -8.76 11.09 -11.09
N GLU A 256 -9.14 11.90 -10.09
CA GLU A 256 -9.85 11.43 -8.91
C GLU A 256 -11.22 10.84 -9.24
N GLN A 257 -11.97 11.50 -10.11
CA GLN A 257 -13.26 10.96 -10.61
C GLN A 257 -13.05 9.64 -11.36
N THR A 258 -12.04 9.58 -12.22
CA THR A 258 -11.69 8.37 -12.99
C THR A 258 -11.39 7.19 -12.07
N LEU A 259 -10.60 7.43 -11.01
CA LEU A 259 -10.24 6.41 -10.03
C LEU A 259 -11.47 5.92 -9.25
N SER A 260 -12.29 6.84 -8.76
CA SER A 260 -13.54 6.51 -8.06
C SER A 260 -14.48 5.67 -8.94
N HIS A 261 -14.64 6.02 -10.20
CA HIS A 261 -15.45 5.27 -11.14
C HIS A 261 -14.90 3.85 -11.38
N MET A 262 -13.58 3.70 -11.47
CA MET A 262 -12.95 2.39 -11.64
C MET A 262 -13.10 1.51 -10.40
N GLU A 263 -12.89 2.05 -9.21
CA GLU A 263 -13.10 1.34 -7.94
C GLU A 263 -14.52 0.82 -7.80
N GLN A 264 -15.51 1.67 -8.04
CA GLN A 264 -16.91 1.29 -8.02
C GLN A 264 -17.25 0.25 -9.10
N ALA A 265 -16.67 0.37 -10.29
CA ALA A 265 -16.87 -0.59 -11.36
C ALA A 265 -16.32 -1.98 -10.98
N ILE A 266 -15.14 -2.03 -10.37
CA ILE A 266 -14.53 -3.28 -9.87
C ILE A 266 -15.42 -3.88 -8.78
N GLN A 267 -15.70 -3.14 -7.71
CA GLN A 267 -16.46 -3.61 -6.54
C GLN A 267 -17.86 -4.14 -6.91
N ASN A 268 -18.54 -3.46 -7.85
CA ASN A 268 -19.88 -3.85 -8.27
C ASN A 268 -19.90 -5.01 -9.27
N THR A 269 -18.77 -5.39 -9.84
CA THR A 269 -18.73 -6.38 -10.94
C THR A 269 -18.17 -7.73 -10.50
N ILE A 270 -17.14 -7.74 -9.67
CA ILE A 270 -16.49 -9.00 -9.21
C ILE A 270 -17.25 -9.60 -8.01
N ARG A 271 -17.01 -10.90 -7.76
CA ARG A 271 -17.73 -11.67 -6.74
C ARG A 271 -17.22 -11.38 -5.35
N ARG A 272 -18.03 -11.67 -4.32
CA ARG A 272 -17.61 -11.56 -2.90
C ARG A 272 -16.40 -12.43 -2.50
N VAL A 273 -16.12 -13.47 -3.27
CA VAL A 273 -14.94 -14.33 -3.06
C VAL A 273 -13.68 -13.79 -3.71
N ASP A 274 -13.83 -12.85 -4.64
CA ASP A 274 -12.72 -12.18 -5.30
C ASP A 274 -12.22 -11.02 -4.42
N ILE A 275 -10.95 -10.72 -4.52
CA ILE A 275 -10.28 -9.73 -3.67
C ILE A 275 -9.65 -8.68 -4.57
N CYS A 276 -9.77 -7.41 -4.19
CA CYS A 276 -9.14 -6.32 -4.92
C CYS A 276 -8.38 -5.37 -4.00
N THR A 277 -7.44 -4.65 -4.57
CA THR A 277 -6.70 -3.56 -3.92
C THR A 277 -6.28 -2.52 -4.93
N ARG A 278 -6.19 -1.27 -4.51
CA ARG A 278 -5.50 -0.22 -5.26
C ARG A 278 -4.00 -0.40 -5.07
N TYR A 279 -3.29 -0.68 -6.16
CA TYR A 279 -1.85 -0.94 -6.14
C TYR A 279 -1.02 0.35 -6.27
N SER A 280 -1.47 1.27 -7.12
CA SER A 280 -0.87 2.59 -7.31
C SER A 280 -1.95 3.62 -7.65
N SER A 281 -1.56 4.86 -7.92
CA SER A 281 -2.51 5.89 -8.35
C SER A 281 -3.29 5.55 -9.63
N MET A 282 -2.77 4.66 -10.48
CA MET A 282 -3.38 4.30 -11.77
C MET A 282 -3.53 2.79 -11.98
N GLN A 283 -3.34 1.99 -10.93
CA GLN A 283 -3.35 0.54 -11.05
C GLN A 283 -4.12 -0.13 -9.92
N TYR A 284 -4.85 -1.18 -10.30
CA TYR A 284 -5.61 -2.04 -9.41
C TYR A 284 -5.17 -3.49 -9.58
N LEU A 285 -5.07 -4.23 -8.47
CA LEU A 285 -4.86 -5.67 -8.48
C LEU A 285 -6.14 -6.38 -8.06
N ILE A 286 -6.43 -7.50 -8.71
CA ILE A 286 -7.58 -8.35 -8.43
C ILE A 286 -7.11 -9.79 -8.38
N ILE A 287 -7.51 -10.54 -7.35
CA ILE A 287 -7.41 -12.00 -7.32
C ILE A 287 -8.78 -12.56 -7.65
N LEU A 288 -8.87 -13.26 -8.78
CA LEU A 288 -10.07 -14.00 -9.18
C LEU A 288 -9.95 -15.44 -8.71
N PHE A 289 -10.93 -15.88 -7.92
CA PHE A 289 -10.98 -17.23 -7.37
C PHE A 289 -11.80 -18.16 -8.27
N GLN A 290 -11.16 -19.21 -8.75
CA GLN A 290 -11.77 -20.25 -9.61
C GLN A 290 -12.60 -19.71 -10.80
N PRO A 291 -12.11 -18.72 -11.58
CA PRO A 291 -12.75 -18.38 -12.82
C PRO A 291 -12.47 -19.45 -13.88
N VAL A 292 -13.32 -19.57 -14.87
CA VAL A 292 -12.93 -20.21 -16.12
C VAL A 292 -12.05 -19.21 -16.87
N GLU A 293 -10.83 -19.60 -17.24
CA GLU A 293 -9.83 -18.68 -17.84
C GLU A 293 -10.39 -17.94 -19.06
N SER A 294 -11.11 -18.65 -19.95
CA SER A 294 -11.75 -18.05 -21.13
C SER A 294 -12.84 -16.99 -20.80
N GLN A 295 -13.26 -16.90 -19.54
CA GLN A 295 -14.23 -15.90 -19.09
C GLN A 295 -13.57 -14.65 -18.48
N ILE A 296 -12.25 -14.66 -18.25
CA ILE A 296 -11.55 -13.49 -17.70
C ILE A 296 -11.74 -12.26 -18.59
N PRO A 297 -11.60 -12.33 -19.93
CA PRO A 297 -11.89 -11.18 -20.80
C PRO A 297 -13.31 -10.64 -20.62
N ASN A 298 -14.32 -11.49 -20.49
CA ASN A 298 -15.71 -11.08 -20.29
C ASN A 298 -15.92 -10.40 -18.93
N ILE A 299 -15.18 -10.83 -17.88
CA ILE A 299 -15.21 -10.17 -16.57
C ILE A 299 -14.63 -8.77 -16.69
N MET A 300 -13.48 -8.62 -17.37
CA MET A 300 -12.84 -7.33 -17.59
C MET A 300 -13.71 -6.39 -18.44
N GLU A 301 -14.33 -6.90 -19.51
CA GLU A 301 -15.25 -6.14 -20.33
C GLU A 301 -16.44 -5.60 -19.53
N ARG A 302 -16.99 -6.39 -18.62
CA ARG A 302 -18.08 -5.95 -17.72
C ARG A 302 -17.62 -4.84 -16.77
N ILE A 303 -16.42 -4.94 -16.20
CA ILE A 303 -15.83 -3.88 -15.37
C ILE A 303 -15.67 -2.60 -16.20
N PHE A 304 -15.10 -2.71 -17.40
CA PHE A 304 -14.87 -1.56 -18.27
C PHE A 304 -16.19 -0.93 -18.76
N MET A 305 -17.18 -1.75 -19.09
CA MET A 305 -18.53 -1.22 -19.42
C MET A 305 -19.15 -0.46 -18.24
N GLN A 306 -18.99 -0.98 -17.01
CA GLN A 306 -19.50 -0.29 -15.82
C GLN A 306 -18.74 1.03 -15.56
N TYR A 307 -17.43 1.02 -15.75
CA TYR A 307 -16.60 2.22 -15.68
C TYR A 307 -17.05 3.29 -16.70
N TYR A 308 -17.20 2.93 -17.98
CA TYR A 308 -17.62 3.87 -19.03
C TYR A 308 -19.06 4.37 -18.87
N ARG A 309 -19.93 3.63 -18.21
CA ARG A 309 -21.28 4.12 -17.88
C ARG A 309 -21.25 5.28 -16.89
N GLN A 310 -20.28 5.30 -15.99
CA GLN A 310 -20.12 6.35 -14.99
C GLN A 310 -19.26 7.50 -15.52
N ALA A 311 -18.18 7.19 -16.21
CA ALA A 311 -17.31 8.15 -16.86
C ALA A 311 -17.90 8.61 -18.19
N LYS A 312 -18.67 9.70 -18.19
CA LYS A 312 -19.35 10.26 -19.40
C LYS A 312 -18.36 10.70 -20.48
N SER A 313 -17.18 11.15 -20.12
CA SER A 313 -16.01 11.32 -20.98
C SER A 313 -14.78 11.08 -20.11
N THR A 314 -13.76 10.44 -20.62
CA THR A 314 -12.53 10.18 -19.88
C THR A 314 -11.35 10.22 -20.82
N ASN A 315 -10.29 10.86 -20.36
CA ASN A 315 -8.98 10.84 -21.00
C ASN A 315 -8.15 9.62 -20.57
N PHE A 316 -8.77 8.63 -19.90
CA PHE A 316 -8.11 7.44 -19.42
C PHE A 316 -8.76 6.19 -19.99
N LEU A 317 -7.92 5.32 -20.58
CA LEU A 317 -8.35 4.01 -21.09
C LEU A 317 -7.88 2.91 -20.12
N PRO A 318 -8.78 2.05 -19.66
CA PRO A 318 -8.39 0.89 -18.88
C PRO A 318 -7.81 -0.19 -19.79
N THR A 319 -6.66 -0.70 -19.41
CA THR A 319 -6.02 -1.89 -19.96
C THR A 319 -5.87 -2.93 -18.86
N TYR A 320 -5.67 -4.20 -19.22
CA TYR A 320 -5.43 -5.24 -18.22
C TYR A 320 -4.43 -6.28 -18.68
N LYS A 321 -3.77 -6.89 -17.72
CA LYS A 321 -2.95 -8.09 -17.86
C LYS A 321 -3.35 -9.09 -16.78
N TYR A 322 -3.25 -10.37 -17.05
CA TYR A 322 -3.48 -11.39 -16.04
C TYR A 322 -2.48 -12.54 -16.18
N LEU A 323 -2.27 -13.26 -15.08
CA LEU A 323 -1.45 -14.46 -15.02
C LEU A 323 -2.08 -15.49 -14.09
N SER A 324 -1.84 -16.76 -14.37
CA SER A 324 -2.20 -17.85 -13.48
C SER A 324 -1.31 -17.84 -12.25
N MET A 325 -1.89 -17.89 -11.07
CA MET A 325 -1.13 -17.98 -9.82
C MET A 325 -0.49 -19.37 -9.60
N ALA A 326 -0.87 -20.37 -10.41
CA ALA A 326 -0.32 -21.72 -10.33
C ALA A 326 1.01 -21.87 -11.08
N GLU A 327 1.30 -21.05 -12.09
CA GLU A 327 2.42 -21.25 -13.02
C GLU A 327 3.79 -20.78 -12.48
N ASN A 328 3.84 -19.97 -11.42
CA ASN A 328 5.09 -19.42 -10.89
C ASN A 328 5.94 -20.38 -10.02
N ASN A 329 5.57 -21.66 -9.88
CA ASN A 329 6.31 -22.59 -9.02
C ASN A 329 7.18 -23.63 -9.77
N MET A 330 7.31 -23.55 -11.12
CA MET A 330 8.10 -24.55 -11.86
C MET A 330 9.55 -24.14 -12.19
N ASP A 331 9.93 -22.87 -12.06
CA ASP A 331 11.28 -22.41 -12.49
C ASP A 331 12.34 -22.29 -11.38
N THR A 332 12.04 -22.65 -10.13
CA THR A 332 13.03 -22.56 -9.03
C THR A 332 13.66 -23.89 -8.62
N ASN A 333 13.37 -25.01 -9.30
CA ASN A 333 13.95 -26.32 -8.97
C ASN A 333 14.73 -26.99 -10.12
N GLN A 334 15.38 -26.22 -10.99
CA GLN A 334 16.42 -26.74 -11.89
C GLN A 334 17.60 -25.75 -11.94
N LYS A 335 18.46 -25.80 -10.91
CA LYS A 335 19.94 -25.80 -11.07
C LYS A 335 20.59 -26.07 -9.72
#